data_3e952f393c4c0f56abe577bcd5ba486d
#
_entry.id   3e952f393c4c0f56abe577bcd5ba486d
#
_cell.length_a   1.000
_cell.length_b   1.000
_cell.length_c   1.000
_cell.angle_alpha   90.00
_cell.angle_beta   90.00
_cell.angle_gamma   90.00
#
_symmetry.space_group_name_H-M   'P 1'
#
loop_
_entity.id
_entity.type
_entity.pdbx_description
1 polymer ?
#
loop_
_entity_poly.entity_id
_entity_poly.type
_entity_poly.pdbx_seq_one_letter_code
_entity_poly.pdbx_strand_id
1 'polypeptide(L)'
;MARETQAKAFGRRTSAYSVLYALSALSFSACDTSAKPARVILPPGSSFSAVTDSLAAHQVISSPRAFKLLARVRGVDRTVHSGVYEFPAGTTPWNVLTMLSTGQKAALRFTVPEGLTILEVASLAAERLGIRSDSFAAAARDSAVATAVLGTAVPSAEGFLRPETYLVPADITARELVRVMVEGFKTEWQPAWNARLDTLKMDRLQLVTLASIVEGEARADEERETIAGVYHNRLRIGMPLQADPTVQYALSLKTGKRKPRLFIRDYAFKSPYNTYLQPGLPPGPVNSPGRRSIEAALYPASVPFLYFVARPDGRHVFSRTYGEHLRAIRKIRATGGRAGG
;
A
#
# COMPACT_ATOMS: atom_id res chain seq x y z
N MET A 1 -54.95 -30.63 -80.43
CA MET A 1 -55.86 -31.44 -79.59
C MET A 1 -55.14 -31.71 -78.29
N ALA A 2 -55.46 -30.96 -77.33
CA ALA A 2 -56.32 -31.20 -76.15
C ALA A 2 -55.39 -31.64 -74.98
N ARG A 3 -55.16 -30.82 -74.02
CA ARG A 3 -55.88 -30.58 -72.75
C ARG A 3 -55.78 -31.78 -71.77
N GLU A 4 -55.43 -31.34 -70.54
CA GLU A 4 -55.60 -32.09 -69.31
C GLU A 4 -54.48 -33.03 -68.90
N THR A 5 -53.61 -32.64 -68.01
CA THR A 5 -53.70 -32.89 -66.56
C THR A 5 -52.68 -32.16 -65.77
N GLN A 6 -53.08 -31.01 -65.21
CA GLN A 6 -52.38 -30.38 -64.11
C GLN A 6 -53.33 -30.42 -62.91
N ALA A 7 -53.08 -31.28 -61.98
CA ALA A 7 -53.52 -31.13 -60.56
C ALA A 7 -53.01 -32.32 -59.73
N LYS A 8 -51.97 -32.16 -58.99
CA LYS A 8 -51.70 -32.81 -57.70
C LYS A 8 -50.23 -32.66 -57.32
N ALA A 9 -49.84 -31.50 -56.84
CA ALA A 9 -48.64 -31.34 -55.99
C ALA A 9 -48.74 -30.05 -55.17
N PHE A 10 -49.80 -29.92 -54.40
CA PHE A 10 -49.93 -28.84 -53.41
C PHE A 10 -50.29 -29.49 -52.07
N GLY A 11 -49.30 -29.80 -51.29
CA GLY A 11 -49.51 -30.33 -49.95
C GLY A 11 -48.28 -31.01 -49.41
N ARG A 12 -47.34 -30.25 -48.89
CA ARG A 12 -46.37 -30.60 -47.84
C ARG A 12 -45.17 -29.60 -47.74
N ARG A 13 -45.44 -28.33 -47.62
CA ARG A 13 -44.41 -27.35 -47.31
C ARG A 13 -44.82 -26.32 -46.26
N THR A 14 -45.63 -26.69 -45.27
CA THR A 14 -46.08 -25.79 -44.19
C THR A 14 -45.63 -26.19 -42.79
N SER A 15 -44.65 -27.11 -42.67
CA SER A 15 -44.21 -27.55 -41.32
C SER A 15 -42.80 -27.14 -40.93
N ALA A 16 -42.04 -26.51 -41.83
CA ALA A 16 -40.65 -26.09 -41.50
C ALA A 16 -40.56 -24.62 -41.04
N TYR A 17 -41.53 -23.79 -41.37
CA TYR A 17 -41.52 -22.38 -40.95
C TYR A 17 -42.16 -22.10 -39.58
N SER A 18 -43.01 -23.03 -39.09
CA SER A 18 -43.64 -22.90 -37.77
C SER A 18 -42.69 -23.21 -36.60
N VAL A 19 -41.60 -23.95 -36.84
CA VAL A 19 -40.59 -24.26 -35.82
C VAL A 19 -39.56 -23.13 -35.72
N LEU A 20 -39.30 -22.40 -36.82
CA LEU A 20 -38.38 -21.23 -36.75
C LEU A 20 -39.02 -20.00 -36.10
N TYR A 21 -40.32 -19.85 -36.16
CA TYR A 21 -41.02 -18.72 -35.47
C TYR A 21 -41.24 -18.99 -33.98
N ALA A 22 -41.24 -20.24 -33.52
CA ALA A 22 -41.30 -20.57 -32.10
C ALA A 22 -39.96 -20.35 -31.35
N LEU A 23 -38.81 -20.36 -32.06
CA LEU A 23 -37.51 -20.02 -31.48
C LEU A 23 -37.20 -18.53 -31.45
N SER A 24 -37.89 -17.72 -32.25
CA SER A 24 -37.71 -16.25 -32.25
C SER A 24 -38.58 -15.52 -31.20
N ALA A 25 -39.54 -16.21 -30.57
CA ALA A 25 -40.39 -15.67 -29.52
C ALA A 25 -39.82 -15.89 -28.09
N LEU A 26 -38.69 -16.56 -27.95
CA LEU A 26 -37.80 -16.39 -26.78
C LEU A 26 -37.03 -15.10 -26.97
N SER A 27 -37.77 -14.01 -27.11
CA SER A 27 -37.24 -12.67 -26.86
C SER A 27 -36.62 -12.72 -25.50
N PHE A 28 -35.28 -12.74 -25.46
CA PHE A 28 -34.48 -12.40 -24.28
C PHE A 28 -34.81 -10.93 -23.87
N SER A 29 -36.04 -10.70 -23.42
CA SER A 29 -36.42 -9.53 -22.59
C SER A 29 -35.85 -9.67 -21.21
N ALA A 30 -34.55 -9.82 -21.14
CA ALA A 30 -33.85 -9.88 -19.88
C ALA A 30 -32.48 -9.27 -20.04
N CYS A 31 -32.41 -8.06 -20.57
CA CYS A 31 -31.44 -7.09 -20.10
C CYS A 31 -31.98 -6.56 -18.77
N ASP A 32 -32.15 -7.44 -17.80
CA ASP A 32 -32.42 -7.08 -16.43
C ASP A 32 -31.09 -6.66 -15.81
N THR A 33 -30.78 -5.41 -16.05
CA THR A 33 -29.64 -4.73 -15.43
C THR A 33 -30.01 -4.38 -13.99
N SER A 34 -29.09 -4.56 -13.06
CA SER A 34 -29.22 -4.08 -11.68
C SER A 34 -29.71 -2.62 -11.69
N ALA A 35 -30.89 -2.37 -11.15
CA ALA A 35 -31.49 -1.03 -11.15
C ALA A 35 -30.71 -0.02 -10.28
N LYS A 36 -29.93 -0.52 -9.31
CA LYS A 36 -29.12 0.28 -8.36
C LYS A 36 -27.76 -0.37 -8.17
N PRO A 37 -26.72 0.41 -7.80
CA PRO A 37 -25.45 -0.17 -7.40
C PRO A 37 -25.66 -1.04 -6.17
N ALA A 38 -25.02 -2.19 -6.14
CA ALA A 38 -25.14 -3.15 -5.04
C ALA A 38 -23.77 -3.62 -4.57
N ARG A 39 -23.61 -3.69 -3.24
CA ARG A 39 -22.42 -4.29 -2.60
C ARG A 39 -22.82 -5.65 -2.03
N VAL A 40 -22.13 -6.70 -2.46
CA VAL A 40 -22.43 -8.08 -2.07
C VAL A 40 -21.18 -8.73 -1.50
N ILE A 41 -21.33 -9.38 -0.34
CA ILE A 41 -20.27 -10.15 0.31
C ILE A 41 -20.50 -11.62 0.02
N LEU A 42 -19.51 -12.27 -0.57
CA LEU A 42 -19.49 -13.69 -0.88
C LEU A 42 -18.47 -14.40 0.01
N PRO A 43 -18.92 -15.10 1.07
CA PRO A 43 -18.02 -15.78 2.00
C PRO A 43 -17.15 -16.86 1.31
N PRO A 44 -15.91 -17.11 1.80
CA PRO A 44 -15.11 -18.23 1.34
C PRO A 44 -15.84 -19.57 1.49
N GLY A 45 -15.74 -20.46 0.48
CA GLY A 45 -16.39 -21.77 0.49
C GLY A 45 -17.88 -21.75 0.16
N SER A 46 -18.48 -20.60 -0.19
CA SER A 46 -19.88 -20.52 -0.62
C SER A 46 -20.11 -21.38 -1.87
N SER A 47 -21.19 -22.18 -1.87
CA SER A 47 -21.61 -22.89 -3.08
C SER A 47 -22.12 -21.89 -4.13
N PHE A 48 -22.02 -22.25 -5.41
CA PHE A 48 -22.54 -21.39 -6.48
C PHE A 48 -24.05 -21.09 -6.33
N SER A 49 -24.80 -22.01 -5.73
CA SER A 49 -26.20 -21.75 -5.38
C SER A 49 -26.34 -20.63 -4.36
N ALA A 50 -25.58 -20.68 -3.26
CA ALA A 50 -25.60 -19.66 -2.24
C ALA A 50 -25.16 -18.29 -2.78
N VAL A 51 -24.15 -18.25 -3.65
CA VAL A 51 -23.74 -17.04 -4.36
C VAL A 51 -24.89 -16.47 -5.19
N THR A 52 -25.56 -17.32 -5.98
CA THR A 52 -26.68 -16.90 -6.81
C THR A 52 -27.85 -16.36 -5.99
N ASP A 53 -28.14 -17.00 -4.86
CA ASP A 53 -29.23 -16.59 -3.97
C ASP A 53 -28.88 -15.24 -3.29
N SER A 54 -27.61 -15.02 -2.90
CA SER A 54 -27.13 -13.74 -2.39
C SER A 54 -27.23 -12.61 -3.43
N LEU A 55 -26.83 -12.88 -4.68
CA LEU A 55 -26.95 -11.90 -5.77
C LEU A 55 -28.41 -11.51 -6.04
N ALA A 56 -29.34 -12.46 -5.96
CA ALA A 56 -30.76 -12.19 -6.12
C ALA A 56 -31.34 -11.39 -4.96
N ALA A 57 -30.95 -11.71 -3.72
CA ALA A 57 -31.36 -10.97 -2.52
C ALA A 57 -30.94 -9.50 -2.57
N HIS A 58 -29.77 -9.21 -3.18
CA HIS A 58 -29.27 -7.84 -3.37
C HIS A 58 -29.72 -7.22 -4.72
N GLN A 59 -30.65 -7.84 -5.42
CA GLN A 59 -31.19 -7.35 -6.70
C GLN A 59 -30.14 -7.12 -7.80
N VAL A 60 -29.00 -7.83 -7.73
CA VAL A 60 -27.96 -7.81 -8.77
C VAL A 60 -28.40 -8.61 -10.00
N ILE A 61 -29.18 -9.67 -9.77
CA ILE A 61 -29.78 -10.51 -10.79
C ILE A 61 -31.27 -10.71 -10.49
N SER A 62 -32.12 -10.75 -11.51
CA SER A 62 -33.56 -10.94 -11.36
C SER A 62 -33.98 -12.42 -11.35
N SER A 63 -33.25 -13.28 -12.06
CA SER A 63 -33.59 -14.70 -12.19
C SER A 63 -32.42 -15.61 -11.80
N PRO A 64 -32.45 -16.21 -10.59
CA PRO A 64 -31.45 -17.18 -10.17
C PRO A 64 -31.32 -18.38 -11.11
N ARG A 65 -32.47 -18.86 -11.67
CA ARG A 65 -32.49 -20.01 -12.58
C ARG A 65 -31.80 -19.70 -13.90
N ALA A 66 -32.10 -18.55 -14.51
CA ALA A 66 -31.46 -18.10 -15.75
C ALA A 66 -29.98 -17.87 -15.56
N PHE A 67 -29.57 -17.25 -14.43
CA PHE A 67 -28.18 -17.01 -14.09
C PHE A 67 -27.37 -18.29 -13.90
N LYS A 68 -27.94 -19.32 -13.23
CA LYS A 68 -27.31 -20.63 -13.08
C LYS A 68 -27.12 -21.33 -14.43
N LEU A 69 -28.12 -21.22 -15.33
CA LEU A 69 -28.00 -21.78 -16.69
C LEU A 69 -26.89 -21.07 -17.48
N LEU A 70 -26.85 -19.74 -17.44
CA LEU A 70 -25.82 -18.93 -18.10
C LEU A 70 -24.41 -19.29 -17.60
N ALA A 71 -24.23 -19.46 -16.31
CA ALA A 71 -22.96 -19.84 -15.71
C ALA A 71 -22.49 -21.22 -16.18
N ARG A 72 -23.40 -22.20 -16.27
CA ARG A 72 -23.10 -23.54 -16.80
C ARG A 72 -22.69 -23.52 -18.28
N VAL A 73 -23.40 -22.75 -19.09
CA VAL A 73 -23.08 -22.60 -20.52
C VAL A 73 -21.68 -21.99 -20.70
N ARG A 74 -21.29 -21.08 -19.83
CA ARG A 74 -19.95 -20.47 -19.83
C ARG A 74 -18.87 -21.32 -19.14
N GLY A 75 -19.22 -22.36 -18.42
CA GLY A 75 -18.29 -23.19 -17.67
C GLY A 75 -17.66 -22.48 -16.47
N VAL A 76 -18.30 -21.42 -15.93
CA VAL A 76 -17.75 -20.59 -14.84
C VAL A 76 -18.41 -20.83 -13.48
N ASP A 77 -19.34 -21.77 -13.41
CA ASP A 77 -20.06 -22.13 -12.18
C ASP A 77 -19.17 -22.71 -11.06
N ARG A 78 -17.93 -23.10 -11.39
CA ARG A 78 -16.92 -23.62 -10.46
C ARG A 78 -15.73 -22.67 -10.21
N THR A 79 -15.68 -21.54 -10.90
CA THR A 79 -14.54 -20.61 -10.87
C THR A 79 -14.85 -19.28 -10.17
N VAL A 80 -15.91 -19.25 -9.36
CA VAL A 80 -16.32 -18.03 -8.65
C VAL A 80 -15.39 -17.78 -7.46
N HIS A 81 -14.84 -16.56 -7.40
CA HIS A 81 -14.01 -16.11 -6.31
C HIS A 81 -14.87 -15.52 -5.18
N SER A 82 -14.56 -15.89 -3.94
CA SER A 82 -15.12 -15.24 -2.75
C SER A 82 -14.56 -13.82 -2.58
N GLY A 83 -15.30 -12.95 -1.86
CA GLY A 83 -14.86 -11.59 -1.57
C GLY A 83 -16.00 -10.59 -1.57
N VAL A 84 -15.65 -9.31 -1.49
CA VAL A 84 -16.60 -8.19 -1.57
C VAL A 84 -16.64 -7.66 -3.00
N TYR A 85 -17.84 -7.61 -3.56
CA TYR A 85 -18.09 -7.13 -4.92
C TYR A 85 -18.96 -5.89 -4.90
N GLU A 86 -18.67 -4.94 -5.77
CA GLU A 86 -19.51 -3.80 -6.07
C GLU A 86 -19.97 -3.89 -7.52
N PHE A 87 -21.28 -4.03 -7.68
CA PHE A 87 -21.92 -4.10 -9.00
C PHE A 87 -22.51 -2.72 -9.30
N PRO A 88 -21.99 -1.98 -10.30
CA PRO A 88 -22.58 -0.73 -10.74
C PRO A 88 -24.04 -0.92 -11.20
N ALA A 89 -24.86 0.14 -11.12
CA ALA A 89 -26.15 0.13 -11.76
C ALA A 89 -26.02 -0.20 -13.26
N GLY A 90 -26.90 -1.01 -13.79
CA GLY A 90 -26.85 -1.45 -15.18
C GLY A 90 -25.91 -2.63 -15.45
N THR A 91 -25.32 -3.25 -14.40
CA THR A 91 -24.48 -4.46 -14.59
C THR A 91 -25.34 -5.62 -15.12
N THR A 92 -24.95 -6.16 -16.28
CA THR A 92 -25.65 -7.31 -16.89
C THR A 92 -25.26 -8.61 -16.21
N PRO A 93 -26.10 -9.67 -16.25
CA PRO A 93 -25.76 -11.00 -15.73
C PRO A 93 -24.46 -11.58 -16.31
N TRP A 94 -24.16 -11.25 -17.57
CA TRP A 94 -22.89 -11.61 -18.22
C TRP A 94 -21.69 -10.96 -17.54
N ASN A 95 -21.77 -9.66 -17.26
CA ASN A 95 -20.71 -8.94 -16.58
C ASN A 95 -20.56 -9.37 -15.12
N VAL A 96 -21.68 -9.67 -14.44
CA VAL A 96 -21.65 -10.27 -13.09
C VAL A 96 -20.83 -11.56 -13.10
N LEU A 97 -21.10 -12.49 -14.01
CA LEU A 97 -20.31 -13.72 -14.13
C LEU A 97 -18.84 -13.46 -14.45
N THR A 98 -18.55 -12.48 -15.30
CA THR A 98 -17.17 -12.11 -15.62
C THR A 98 -16.46 -11.59 -14.36
N MET A 99 -17.06 -10.64 -13.62
CA MET A 99 -16.49 -10.11 -12.38
C MET A 99 -16.23 -11.22 -11.35
N LEU A 100 -17.18 -12.15 -11.19
CA LEU A 100 -17.04 -13.26 -10.24
C LEU A 100 -15.95 -14.26 -10.65
N SER A 101 -15.85 -14.59 -11.94
CA SER A 101 -14.87 -15.57 -12.44
C SER A 101 -13.46 -15.00 -12.54
N THR A 102 -13.31 -13.68 -12.77
CA THR A 102 -12.01 -13.00 -12.81
C THR A 102 -11.57 -12.52 -11.44
N GLY A 103 -12.45 -12.57 -10.43
CA GLY A 103 -12.17 -12.06 -9.09
C GLY A 103 -12.08 -10.53 -9.02
N GLN A 104 -12.79 -9.81 -9.89
CA GLN A 104 -12.84 -8.35 -9.90
C GLN A 104 -13.65 -7.83 -8.70
N LYS A 105 -13.02 -7.86 -7.53
CA LYS A 105 -13.59 -7.43 -6.25
C LYS A 105 -13.71 -5.91 -6.16
N ALA A 106 -14.54 -5.44 -5.23
CA ALA A 106 -14.55 -4.05 -4.81
C ALA A 106 -13.15 -3.61 -4.36
N ALA A 107 -12.69 -2.49 -4.87
CA ALA A 107 -11.37 -1.97 -4.56
C ALA A 107 -11.46 -0.68 -3.75
N LEU A 108 -10.67 -0.59 -2.70
CA LEU A 108 -10.53 0.58 -1.84
C LEU A 108 -9.21 1.27 -2.11
N ARG A 109 -9.25 2.60 -2.15
CA ARG A 109 -8.04 3.42 -2.24
C ARG A 109 -7.46 3.60 -0.85
N PHE A 110 -6.19 3.22 -0.69
CA PHE A 110 -5.45 3.35 0.55
C PHE A 110 -4.15 4.11 0.30
N THR A 111 -4.09 5.37 0.74
CA THR A 111 -2.92 6.24 0.57
C THR A 111 -2.13 6.28 1.86
N VAL A 112 -0.84 5.96 1.77
CA VAL A 112 0.12 5.95 2.88
C VAL A 112 1.17 7.03 2.62
N PRO A 113 1.21 8.12 3.38
CA PRO A 113 2.25 9.14 3.32
C PRO A 113 3.63 8.61 3.71
N GLU A 114 4.67 9.31 3.26
CA GLU A 114 6.06 9.10 3.69
C GLU A 114 6.23 9.38 5.18
N GLY A 115 7.24 8.80 5.79
CA GLY A 115 7.64 9.05 7.16
C GLY A 115 6.73 8.44 8.23
N LEU A 116 5.74 7.59 7.90
CA LEU A 116 4.93 6.88 8.88
C LEU A 116 5.63 5.65 9.43
N THR A 117 5.42 5.38 10.72
CA THR A 117 5.82 4.13 11.39
C THR A 117 4.78 3.03 11.18
N ILE A 118 5.15 1.76 11.45
CA ILE A 118 4.19 0.65 11.48
C ILE A 118 2.95 0.99 12.31
N LEU A 119 3.09 1.64 13.46
CA LEU A 119 1.96 1.98 14.34
C LEU A 119 1.01 3.01 13.70
N GLU A 120 1.57 3.98 13.00
CA GLU A 120 0.78 5.01 12.31
C GLU A 120 0.10 4.44 11.06
N VAL A 121 0.78 3.58 10.29
CA VAL A 121 0.16 2.85 9.17
C VAL A 121 -0.95 1.91 9.68
N ALA A 122 -0.74 1.23 10.80
CA ALA A 122 -1.76 0.37 11.42
C ALA A 122 -3.02 1.16 11.81
N SER A 123 -2.85 2.37 12.36
CA SER A 123 -3.98 3.26 12.69
C SER A 123 -4.71 3.73 11.44
N LEU A 124 -3.96 4.07 10.39
CA LEU A 124 -4.52 4.48 9.10
C LEU A 124 -5.26 3.32 8.41
N ALA A 125 -4.73 2.10 8.47
CA ALA A 125 -5.38 0.90 7.94
C ALA A 125 -6.69 0.59 8.68
N ALA A 126 -6.74 0.81 9.99
CA ALA A 126 -7.98 0.65 10.77
C ALA A 126 -9.04 1.69 10.36
N GLU A 127 -8.64 2.94 10.20
CA GLU A 127 -9.55 4.02 9.80
C GLU A 127 -10.09 3.84 8.38
N ARG A 128 -9.23 3.48 7.42
CA ARG A 128 -9.57 3.49 5.99
C ARG A 128 -10.06 2.16 5.44
N LEU A 129 -9.58 1.05 6.01
CA LEU A 129 -9.86 -0.30 5.50
C LEU A 129 -10.60 -1.17 6.51
N GLY A 130 -10.80 -0.71 7.76
CA GLY A 130 -11.40 -1.51 8.82
C GLY A 130 -10.52 -2.66 9.33
N ILE A 131 -9.23 -2.67 8.98
CA ILE A 131 -8.27 -3.67 9.47
C ILE A 131 -7.87 -3.31 10.90
N ARG A 132 -8.03 -4.24 11.84
CA ARG A 132 -7.62 -3.99 13.24
C ARG A 132 -6.15 -3.59 13.34
N SER A 133 -5.87 -2.49 14.04
CA SER A 133 -4.50 -1.95 14.18
C SER A 133 -3.52 -2.97 14.79
N ASP A 134 -3.97 -3.77 15.77
CA ASP A 134 -3.15 -4.81 16.38
C ASP A 134 -2.78 -5.93 15.40
N SER A 135 -3.75 -6.33 14.55
CA SER A 135 -3.53 -7.35 13.52
C SER A 135 -2.53 -6.88 12.46
N PHE A 136 -2.66 -5.61 12.02
CA PHE A 136 -1.69 -5.04 11.07
C PHE A 136 -0.30 -4.92 11.70
N ALA A 137 -0.21 -4.36 12.91
CA ALA A 137 1.06 -4.18 13.60
C ALA A 137 1.75 -5.53 13.89
N ALA A 138 0.99 -6.57 14.24
CA ALA A 138 1.51 -7.92 14.42
C ALA A 138 2.07 -8.49 13.11
N ALA A 139 1.32 -8.38 12.01
CA ALA A 139 1.76 -8.84 10.69
C ALA A 139 3.01 -8.08 10.19
N ALA A 140 3.08 -6.76 10.43
CA ALA A 140 4.22 -5.94 10.02
C ALA A 140 5.47 -6.16 10.88
N ARG A 141 5.31 -6.58 12.15
CA ARG A 141 6.42 -6.95 13.03
C ARG A 141 6.90 -8.39 12.85
N ASP A 142 6.11 -9.24 12.21
CA ASP A 142 6.52 -10.60 11.86
C ASP A 142 7.62 -10.53 10.79
N SER A 143 8.87 -10.76 11.22
CA SER A 143 10.05 -10.73 10.35
C SER A 143 9.92 -11.67 9.15
N ALA A 144 9.21 -12.79 9.29
CA ALA A 144 9.02 -13.75 8.22
C ALA A 144 8.25 -13.18 7.03
N VAL A 145 7.29 -12.26 7.25
CA VAL A 145 6.50 -11.64 6.19
C VAL A 145 7.39 -10.77 5.29
N ALA A 146 8.16 -9.87 5.88
CA ALA A 146 9.03 -8.97 5.13
C ALA A 146 10.22 -9.71 4.52
N THR A 147 10.85 -10.62 5.26
CA THR A 147 11.99 -11.45 4.81
C THR A 147 11.60 -12.30 3.58
N ALA A 148 10.43 -12.92 3.60
CA ALA A 148 9.95 -13.75 2.47
C ALA A 148 9.80 -12.93 1.18
N VAL A 149 9.35 -11.67 1.27
CA VAL A 149 9.19 -10.78 0.12
C VAL A 149 10.54 -10.22 -0.35
N LEU A 150 11.34 -9.70 0.59
CA LEU A 150 12.61 -9.02 0.27
C LEU A 150 13.72 -9.99 -0.16
N GLY A 151 13.63 -11.26 0.24
CA GLY A 151 14.70 -12.25 0.04
C GLY A 151 15.94 -12.00 0.91
N THR A 152 15.85 -11.11 1.90
CA THR A 152 16.93 -10.75 2.83
C THR A 152 16.33 -10.63 4.22
N ALA A 153 17.03 -11.14 5.24
CA ALA A 153 16.59 -11.09 6.62
C ALA A 153 16.47 -9.64 7.11
N VAL A 154 15.29 -9.30 7.62
CA VAL A 154 14.99 -8.01 8.26
C VAL A 154 14.23 -8.24 9.56
N PRO A 155 14.40 -7.37 10.58
CA PRO A 155 13.75 -7.56 11.88
C PRO A 155 12.23 -7.37 11.83
N SER A 156 11.73 -6.58 10.90
CA SER A 156 10.30 -6.29 10.68
C SER A 156 10.10 -5.60 9.34
N ALA A 157 8.86 -5.27 9.00
CA ALA A 157 8.54 -4.43 7.85
C ALA A 157 8.75 -2.92 8.09
N GLU A 158 9.25 -2.49 9.27
CA GLU A 158 9.54 -1.07 9.52
C GLU A 158 10.57 -0.55 8.51
N GLY A 159 10.27 0.56 7.85
CA GLY A 159 11.08 1.12 6.78
C GLY A 159 10.86 0.50 5.39
N PHE A 160 10.16 -0.64 5.32
CA PHE A 160 9.90 -1.38 4.10
C PHE A 160 8.42 -1.35 3.66
N LEU A 161 7.57 -0.65 4.39
CA LEU A 161 6.18 -0.37 3.99
C LEU A 161 6.19 0.82 3.03
N ARG A 162 6.25 0.57 1.71
CA ARG A 162 6.38 1.65 0.73
C ARG A 162 5.26 2.69 0.86
N PRO A 163 5.59 3.99 1.01
CA PRO A 163 4.61 5.08 0.94
C PRO A 163 4.08 5.20 -0.49
N GLU A 164 2.76 4.97 -0.67
CA GLU A 164 2.09 5.06 -1.97
C GLU A 164 0.57 5.08 -1.81
N THR A 165 -0.14 5.31 -2.92
CA THR A 165 -1.57 5.07 -3.02
C THR A 165 -1.85 3.70 -3.60
N TYR A 166 -2.36 2.79 -2.78
CA TYR A 166 -2.71 1.43 -3.14
C TYR A 166 -4.17 1.32 -3.56
N LEU A 167 -4.44 0.47 -4.52
CA LEU A 167 -5.77 0.00 -4.85
C LEU A 167 -5.88 -1.45 -4.38
N VAL A 168 -6.58 -1.68 -3.27
CA VAL A 168 -6.62 -2.98 -2.59
C VAL A 168 -8.04 -3.54 -2.55
N PRO A 169 -8.21 -4.88 -2.57
CA PRO A 169 -9.54 -5.48 -2.36
C PRO A 169 -10.14 -5.06 -1.03
N ALA A 170 -11.47 -4.87 -1.00
CA ALA A 170 -12.18 -4.46 0.22
C ALA A 170 -12.14 -5.50 1.35
N ASP A 171 -11.77 -6.74 1.05
CA ASP A 171 -11.60 -7.86 1.98
C ASP A 171 -10.12 -8.21 2.25
N ILE A 172 -9.19 -7.31 1.90
CA ILE A 172 -7.76 -7.53 2.12
C ILE A 172 -7.46 -7.76 3.61
N THR A 173 -6.67 -8.78 3.89
CA THR A 173 -6.21 -9.06 5.27
C THR A 173 -5.00 -8.22 5.64
N ALA A 174 -4.73 -8.08 6.94
CA ALA A 174 -3.56 -7.37 7.46
C ALA A 174 -2.23 -7.91 6.86
N ARG A 175 -2.08 -9.24 6.78
CA ARG A 175 -0.87 -9.89 6.24
C ARG A 175 -0.70 -9.64 4.75
N GLU A 176 -1.78 -9.70 3.99
CA GLU A 176 -1.76 -9.40 2.55
C GLU A 176 -1.42 -7.94 2.29
N LEU A 177 -1.99 -7.00 3.05
CA LEU A 177 -1.68 -5.58 2.92
C LEU A 177 -0.19 -5.32 3.19
N VAL A 178 0.37 -5.87 4.27
CA VAL A 178 1.82 -5.77 4.56
C VAL A 178 2.65 -6.33 3.40
N ARG A 179 2.29 -7.50 2.87
CA ARG A 179 2.99 -8.08 1.70
C ARG A 179 2.95 -7.17 0.49
N VAL A 180 1.78 -6.63 0.15
CA VAL A 180 1.62 -5.69 -0.98
C VAL A 180 2.51 -4.46 -0.80
N MET A 181 2.57 -3.89 0.40
CA MET A 181 3.39 -2.72 0.68
C MET A 181 4.90 -3.01 0.60
N VAL A 182 5.33 -4.17 1.12
CA VAL A 182 6.74 -4.60 1.05
C VAL A 182 7.12 -5.00 -0.39
N GLU A 183 6.21 -5.60 -1.15
CA GLU A 183 6.43 -5.90 -2.58
C GLU A 183 6.58 -4.60 -3.39
N GLY A 184 5.78 -3.58 -3.08
CA GLY A 184 5.94 -2.24 -3.63
C GLY A 184 7.34 -1.68 -3.39
N PHE A 185 7.87 -1.81 -2.17
CA PHE A 185 9.24 -1.41 -1.85
C PHE A 185 10.28 -2.20 -2.67
N LYS A 186 10.12 -3.52 -2.76
CA LYS A 186 11.02 -4.38 -3.54
C LYS A 186 11.03 -4.01 -5.02
N THR A 187 9.87 -3.71 -5.57
CA THR A 187 9.72 -3.31 -6.98
C THR A 187 10.35 -1.95 -7.27
N GLU A 188 10.32 -1.04 -6.30
CA GLU A 188 10.98 0.26 -6.42
C GLU A 188 12.50 0.18 -6.34
N TRP A 189 13.03 -0.85 -5.65
CA TRP A 189 14.45 -1.03 -5.44
C TRP A 189 15.18 -1.33 -6.75
N GLN A 190 15.99 -0.38 -7.20
CA GLN A 190 16.71 -0.48 -8.47
C GLN A 190 17.97 -1.35 -8.36
N PRO A 191 18.29 -2.21 -9.35
CA PRO A 191 19.52 -3.00 -9.34
C PRO A 191 20.80 -2.17 -9.18
N ALA A 192 20.84 -0.97 -9.77
CA ALA A 192 21.96 -0.04 -9.66
C ALA A 192 22.25 0.40 -8.21
N TRP A 193 21.24 0.38 -7.34
CA TRP A 193 21.43 0.73 -5.93
C TRP A 193 22.27 -0.29 -5.16
N ASN A 194 22.27 -1.57 -5.60
CA ASN A 194 23.12 -2.59 -4.97
C ASN A 194 24.61 -2.28 -5.16
N ALA A 195 25.03 -1.90 -6.37
CA ALA A 195 26.43 -1.49 -6.63
C ALA A 195 26.81 -0.24 -5.79
N ARG A 196 25.84 0.63 -5.52
CA ARG A 196 26.06 1.80 -4.67
C ARG A 196 26.21 1.43 -3.20
N LEU A 197 25.46 0.43 -2.71
CA LEU A 197 25.64 -0.12 -1.36
C LEU A 197 27.07 -0.63 -1.14
N ASP A 198 27.62 -1.37 -2.10
CA ASP A 198 28.99 -1.87 -2.03
C ASP A 198 29.99 -0.71 -1.88
N THR A 199 29.82 0.37 -2.65
CA THR A 199 30.65 1.58 -2.56
C THR A 199 30.55 2.25 -1.17
N LEU A 200 29.35 2.28 -0.58
CA LEU A 200 29.08 2.86 0.73
C LEU A 200 29.50 1.92 1.88
N LYS A 201 29.79 0.64 1.59
CA LYS A 201 30.02 -0.43 2.57
C LYS A 201 28.83 -0.57 3.54
N MET A 202 27.62 -0.51 3.01
CA MET A 202 26.35 -0.64 3.74
C MET A 202 25.53 -1.78 3.14
N ASP A 203 24.78 -2.48 3.97
CA ASP A 203 23.71 -3.34 3.51
C ASP A 203 22.39 -2.56 3.30
N ARG A 204 21.37 -3.23 2.74
CA ARG A 204 20.08 -2.62 2.46
C ARG A 204 19.39 -2.13 3.74
N LEU A 205 19.45 -2.90 4.84
CA LEU A 205 18.85 -2.53 6.11
C LEU A 205 19.50 -1.27 6.67
N GLN A 206 20.82 -1.19 6.65
CA GLN A 206 21.57 -0.01 7.10
C GLN A 206 21.22 1.23 6.28
N LEU A 207 21.13 1.09 4.94
CA LEU A 207 20.77 2.21 4.08
C LEU A 207 19.34 2.70 4.35
N VAL A 208 18.35 1.79 4.44
CA VAL A 208 16.97 2.15 4.73
C VAL A 208 16.84 2.75 6.12
N THR A 209 17.64 2.27 7.08
CA THR A 209 17.72 2.86 8.42
C THR A 209 18.18 4.31 8.34
N LEU A 210 19.27 4.59 7.61
CA LEU A 210 19.75 5.96 7.42
C LEU A 210 18.73 6.82 6.67
N ALA A 211 18.13 6.29 5.60
CA ALA A 211 17.09 6.99 4.85
C ALA A 211 15.89 7.36 5.70
N SER A 212 15.48 6.49 6.64
CA SER A 212 14.37 6.77 7.55
C SER A 212 14.70 7.89 8.56
N ILE A 213 15.97 8.04 8.93
CA ILE A 213 16.43 9.15 9.75
C ILE A 213 16.39 10.44 8.95
N VAL A 214 16.92 10.43 7.71
CA VAL A 214 16.87 11.58 6.79
C VAL A 214 15.43 12.03 6.55
N GLU A 215 14.50 11.06 6.34
CA GLU A 215 13.07 11.33 6.18
C GLU A 215 12.46 12.05 7.38
N GLY A 216 12.82 11.64 8.58
CA GLY A 216 12.31 12.26 9.80
C GLY A 216 12.88 13.65 10.10
N GLU A 217 14.04 14.00 9.55
CA GLU A 217 14.71 15.30 9.74
C GLU A 217 14.36 16.31 8.65
N ALA A 218 14.32 15.87 7.38
CA ALA A 218 14.18 16.76 6.25
C ALA A 218 12.77 17.37 6.18
N ARG A 219 12.70 18.70 6.20
CA ARG A 219 11.48 19.46 5.94
C ARG A 219 11.48 20.11 4.56
N ALA A 220 12.66 20.49 4.08
CA ALA A 220 12.90 20.99 2.74
C ALA A 220 13.54 19.90 1.89
N ASP A 221 12.93 19.58 0.76
CA ASP A 221 13.36 18.47 -0.11
C ASP A 221 14.81 18.65 -0.60
N GLU A 222 15.20 19.88 -0.90
CA GLU A 222 16.53 20.25 -1.39
C GLU A 222 17.65 20.04 -0.35
N GLU A 223 17.33 19.83 0.92
CA GLU A 223 18.32 19.62 1.99
C GLU A 223 18.58 18.14 2.29
N ARG A 224 17.78 17.20 1.74
CA ARG A 224 17.89 15.75 2.03
C ARG A 224 19.30 15.21 1.78
N GLU A 225 19.89 15.54 0.64
CA GLU A 225 21.25 15.08 0.27
C GLU A 225 22.30 15.66 1.22
N THR A 226 22.15 16.91 1.63
CA THR A 226 23.06 17.57 2.57
C THR A 226 22.95 16.97 3.98
N ILE A 227 21.71 16.71 4.46
CA ILE A 227 21.46 16.05 5.74
C ILE A 227 22.05 14.63 5.72
N ALA A 228 21.83 13.88 4.62
CA ALA A 228 22.43 12.58 4.45
C ALA A 228 23.97 12.66 4.49
N GLY A 229 24.59 13.67 3.83
CA GLY A 229 26.02 13.94 3.86
C GLY A 229 26.55 14.17 5.27
N VAL A 230 25.83 14.92 6.11
CA VAL A 230 26.19 15.11 7.53
C VAL A 230 26.19 13.76 8.27
N TYR A 231 25.16 12.94 8.11
CA TYR A 231 25.09 11.65 8.78
C TYR A 231 26.16 10.66 8.29
N HIS A 232 26.44 10.60 7.00
CA HIS A 232 27.57 9.83 6.48
C HIS A 232 28.91 10.28 7.07
N ASN A 233 29.13 11.60 7.21
CA ASN A 233 30.33 12.13 7.84
C ASN A 233 30.44 11.71 9.30
N ARG A 234 29.35 11.78 10.07
CA ARG A 234 29.30 11.33 11.46
C ARG A 234 29.60 9.84 11.58
N LEU A 235 28.95 9.00 10.76
CA LEU A 235 29.19 7.55 10.73
C LEU A 235 30.68 7.23 10.46
N ARG A 236 31.27 7.90 9.48
CA ARG A 236 32.69 7.70 9.09
C ARG A 236 33.69 7.99 10.21
N ILE A 237 33.37 8.92 11.10
CA ILE A 237 34.27 9.29 12.22
C ILE A 237 33.80 8.71 13.57
N GLY A 238 32.79 7.83 13.58
CA GLY A 238 32.27 7.23 14.82
C GLY A 238 31.51 8.21 15.72
N MET A 239 31.05 9.35 15.20
CA MET A 239 30.29 10.34 15.95
C MET A 239 28.83 9.89 16.11
N PRO A 240 28.22 10.03 17.33
CA PRO A 240 26.80 9.75 17.51
C PRO A 240 25.92 10.54 16.54
N LEU A 241 24.88 9.90 15.98
CA LEU A 241 24.00 10.57 15.01
C LEU A 241 23.16 11.67 15.65
N GLN A 242 22.73 11.50 16.90
CA GLN A 242 21.93 12.48 17.65
C GLN A 242 20.72 12.98 16.86
N ALA A 243 19.97 12.01 16.33
CA ALA A 243 18.83 12.25 15.46
C ALA A 243 17.53 12.16 16.26
N ASP A 244 16.75 13.23 16.31
CA ASP A 244 15.47 13.30 17.03
C ASP A 244 14.47 12.19 16.62
N PRO A 245 14.32 11.84 15.32
CA PRO A 245 13.42 10.78 14.90
C PRO A 245 13.68 9.43 15.59
N THR A 246 14.94 9.14 15.93
CA THR A 246 15.32 7.89 16.61
C THR A 246 14.81 7.84 18.05
N VAL A 247 14.82 8.98 18.75
CA VAL A 247 14.27 9.11 20.11
C VAL A 247 12.74 9.08 20.08
N GLN A 248 12.13 9.78 19.11
CA GLN A 248 10.69 9.76 18.92
C GLN A 248 10.19 8.34 18.67
N TYR A 249 10.86 7.58 17.80
CA TYR A 249 10.55 6.18 17.53
C TYR A 249 10.73 5.30 18.79
N ALA A 250 11.86 5.43 19.49
CA ALA A 250 12.11 4.70 20.72
C ALA A 250 11.01 4.90 21.77
N LEU A 251 10.55 6.13 21.94
CA LEU A 251 9.44 6.47 22.83
C LEU A 251 8.11 5.90 22.32
N SER A 252 7.87 5.91 21.01
CA SER A 252 6.64 5.40 20.42
C SER A 252 6.49 3.88 20.62
N LEU A 253 7.58 3.12 20.60
CA LEU A 253 7.56 1.68 20.91
C LEU A 253 7.05 1.40 22.33
N LYS A 254 7.31 2.32 23.28
CA LYS A 254 6.84 2.21 24.68
C LYS A 254 5.40 2.72 24.85
N THR A 255 5.07 3.83 24.19
CA THR A 255 3.82 4.58 24.45
C THR A 255 2.70 4.31 23.47
N GLY A 256 3.00 3.61 22.36
CA GLY A 256 2.07 3.37 21.25
C GLY A 256 1.82 4.59 20.35
N LYS A 257 2.44 5.74 20.61
CA LYS A 257 2.23 6.97 19.84
C LYS A 257 3.53 7.73 19.66
N ARG A 258 3.75 8.31 18.47
CA ARG A 258 4.87 9.22 18.22
C ARG A 258 4.66 10.52 18.99
N LYS A 259 5.70 10.96 19.68
CA LYS A 259 5.73 12.22 20.39
C LYS A 259 6.10 13.35 19.42
N PRO A 260 5.25 14.37 19.19
CA PRO A 260 5.50 15.40 18.17
C PRO A 260 6.66 16.33 18.56
N ARG A 261 6.95 16.46 19.87
CA ARG A 261 8.02 17.29 20.39
C ARG A 261 8.76 16.56 21.49
N LEU A 262 10.09 16.55 21.41
CA LEU A 262 10.97 16.04 22.46
C LEU A 262 11.26 17.14 23.51
N PHE A 263 11.42 16.71 24.77
CA PHE A 263 11.90 17.51 25.87
C PHE A 263 13.30 17.02 26.29
N ILE A 264 14.05 17.83 27.00
CA ILE A 264 15.44 17.50 27.45
C ILE A 264 15.50 16.11 28.11
N ARG A 265 14.54 15.77 28.96
CA ARG A 265 14.47 14.46 29.63
C ARG A 265 14.32 13.27 28.66
N ASP A 266 13.77 13.49 27.47
CA ASP A 266 13.52 12.42 26.50
C ASP A 266 14.82 11.90 25.87
N TYR A 267 15.83 12.74 25.74
CA TYR A 267 17.16 12.37 25.21
C TYR A 267 17.91 11.38 26.11
N ALA A 268 17.54 11.28 27.41
CA ALA A 268 18.09 10.30 28.34
C ALA A 268 17.34 8.96 28.31
N PHE A 269 16.33 8.78 27.45
CA PHE A 269 15.57 7.54 27.35
C PHE A 269 16.44 6.40 26.84
N LYS A 270 16.66 5.38 27.69
CA LYS A 270 17.50 4.21 27.35
C LYS A 270 16.79 3.32 26.34
N SER A 271 17.33 3.28 25.13
CA SER A 271 16.86 2.42 24.04
C SER A 271 18.00 2.18 23.06
N PRO A 272 18.08 1.01 22.42
CA PRO A 272 19.04 0.78 21.34
C PRO A 272 18.79 1.69 20.12
N TYR A 273 17.60 2.26 20.00
CA TYR A 273 17.27 3.24 18.96
C TYR A 273 17.74 4.65 19.30
N ASN A 274 18.10 4.98 20.56
CA ASN A 274 18.48 6.33 20.92
C ASN A 274 19.91 6.65 20.48
N THR A 275 20.05 7.33 19.34
CA THR A 275 21.34 7.72 18.75
C THR A 275 22.03 8.90 19.46
N TYR A 276 21.46 9.44 20.52
CA TYR A 276 22.16 10.34 21.46
C TYR A 276 23.02 9.56 22.44
N LEU A 277 22.65 8.31 22.75
CA LEU A 277 23.33 7.45 23.73
C LEU A 277 24.16 6.35 23.06
N GLN A 278 23.82 5.98 21.83
CA GLN A 278 24.47 4.91 21.09
C GLN A 278 25.13 5.48 19.83
N PRO A 279 26.41 5.18 19.57
CA PRO A 279 27.06 5.54 18.30
C PRO A 279 26.59 4.64 17.16
N GLY A 280 26.69 5.12 15.93
CA GLY A 280 26.32 4.38 14.74
C GLY A 280 24.81 4.42 14.44
N LEU A 281 24.39 3.53 13.54
CA LEU A 281 22.98 3.37 13.17
C LEU A 281 22.22 2.62 14.26
N PRO A 282 20.93 2.93 14.47
CA PRO A 282 20.08 2.12 15.32
C PRO A 282 19.82 0.73 14.69
N PRO A 283 19.20 -0.22 15.45
CA PRO A 283 18.99 -1.59 14.97
C PRO A 283 18.15 -1.73 13.69
N GLY A 284 17.41 -0.70 13.30
CA GLY A 284 16.58 -0.71 12.11
C GLY A 284 15.93 0.64 11.84
N PRO A 285 15.13 0.76 10.77
CA PRO A 285 14.45 1.99 10.39
C PRO A 285 13.50 2.50 11.48
N VAL A 286 13.24 3.81 11.47
CA VAL A 286 12.40 4.52 12.46
C VAL A 286 11.10 5.06 11.86
N ASN A 287 10.93 4.90 10.57
CA ASN A 287 9.72 5.17 9.77
C ASN A 287 9.90 4.62 8.36
N SER A 288 8.87 4.72 7.52
CA SER A 288 8.91 4.36 6.11
C SER A 288 9.38 5.54 5.26
N PRO A 289 10.63 5.54 4.79
CA PRO A 289 11.16 6.65 3.99
C PRO A 289 10.56 6.67 2.59
N GLY A 290 10.40 7.86 2.04
CA GLY A 290 10.11 8.05 0.62
C GLY A 290 11.34 7.80 -0.26
N ARG A 291 11.08 7.67 -1.56
CA ARG A 291 12.13 7.45 -2.57
C ARG A 291 13.26 8.49 -2.49
N ARG A 292 12.92 9.77 -2.33
CA ARG A 292 13.90 10.87 -2.25
C ARG A 292 14.87 10.71 -1.09
N SER A 293 14.39 10.24 0.06
CA SER A 293 15.26 9.99 1.23
C SER A 293 16.16 8.77 1.03
N ILE A 294 15.67 7.73 0.33
CA ILE A 294 16.49 6.58 -0.06
C ILE A 294 17.59 7.02 -1.03
N GLU A 295 17.25 7.79 -2.06
CA GLU A 295 18.21 8.32 -3.03
C GLU A 295 19.21 9.28 -2.37
N ALA A 296 18.79 10.15 -1.46
CA ALA A 296 19.68 11.02 -0.70
C ALA A 296 20.67 10.23 0.18
N ALA A 297 20.22 9.14 0.82
CA ALA A 297 21.09 8.26 1.58
C ALA A 297 22.09 7.50 0.70
N LEU A 298 21.69 7.10 -0.53
CA LEU A 298 22.56 6.45 -1.53
C LEU A 298 23.57 7.43 -2.13
N TYR A 299 23.15 8.65 -2.40
CA TYR A 299 23.92 9.68 -3.12
C TYR A 299 24.03 10.96 -2.29
N PRO A 300 24.63 10.89 -1.08
CA PRO A 300 24.74 12.05 -0.21
C PRO A 300 25.57 13.15 -0.87
N ALA A 301 25.24 14.42 -0.57
CA ALA A 301 26.05 15.54 -0.97
C ALA A 301 27.44 15.46 -0.35
N SER A 302 28.47 15.73 -1.16
CA SER A 302 29.86 15.83 -0.66
C SER A 302 30.08 17.16 0.06
N VAL A 303 29.80 17.16 1.36
CA VAL A 303 29.85 18.35 2.21
C VAL A 303 30.76 18.13 3.42
N PRO A 304 31.40 19.19 3.95
CA PRO A 304 32.27 19.07 5.11
C PRO A 304 31.53 19.26 6.45
N PHE A 305 30.19 19.24 6.45
CA PHE A 305 29.40 19.54 7.63
C PHE A 305 29.27 18.33 8.56
N LEU A 306 29.23 18.63 9.87
CA LEU A 306 29.00 17.66 10.95
C LEU A 306 27.76 18.01 11.78
N TYR A 307 27.25 19.24 11.67
CA TYR A 307 26.15 19.77 12.48
C TYR A 307 25.15 20.50 11.61
N PHE A 308 23.90 20.46 12.03
CA PHE A 308 22.86 21.33 11.50
C PHE A 308 21.85 21.70 12.59
N VAL A 309 21.14 22.80 12.43
CA VAL A 309 20.10 23.27 13.31
C VAL A 309 18.96 23.84 12.49
N ALA A 310 17.73 23.48 12.84
CA ALA A 310 16.53 23.95 12.15
C ALA A 310 16.28 25.45 12.42
N ARG A 311 15.86 26.15 11.37
CA ARG A 311 15.35 27.52 11.40
C ARG A 311 13.82 27.50 11.51
N PRO A 312 13.19 28.64 11.90
CA PRO A 312 11.72 28.73 11.95
C PRO A 312 11.02 28.52 10.61
N ASP A 313 11.70 28.75 9.49
CA ASP A 313 11.20 28.53 8.14
C ASP A 313 11.28 27.06 7.67
N GLY A 314 11.72 26.15 8.55
CA GLY A 314 11.85 24.74 8.27
C GLY A 314 13.15 24.32 7.58
N ARG A 315 13.99 25.28 7.18
CA ARG A 315 15.33 25.03 6.63
C ARG A 315 16.37 24.87 7.71
N HIS A 316 17.57 24.41 7.35
CA HIS A 316 18.67 24.20 8.28
C HIS A 316 19.85 25.14 8.03
N VAL A 317 20.59 25.45 9.12
CA VAL A 317 21.92 26.02 9.05
C VAL A 317 22.92 24.89 9.30
N PHE A 318 23.75 24.62 8.31
CA PHE A 318 24.80 23.59 8.39
C PHE A 318 26.11 24.19 8.90
N SER A 319 26.86 23.42 9.68
CA SER A 319 28.12 23.84 10.29
C SER A 319 29.15 22.74 10.28
N ARG A 320 30.44 23.12 10.16
CA ARG A 320 31.57 22.17 10.16
C ARG A 320 32.00 21.81 11.58
N THR A 321 31.99 22.82 12.47
CA THR A 321 32.49 22.69 13.84
C THR A 321 31.38 22.95 14.86
N TYR A 322 31.53 22.39 16.05
CA TYR A 322 30.60 22.65 17.18
C TYR A 322 30.53 24.13 17.55
N GLY A 323 31.65 24.85 17.46
CA GLY A 323 31.65 26.32 17.73
C GLY A 323 30.82 27.10 16.71
N GLU A 324 30.83 26.72 15.42
CA GLU A 324 29.96 27.31 14.40
C GLU A 324 28.48 26.98 14.67
N HIS A 325 28.18 25.74 15.03
CA HIS A 325 26.85 25.28 15.38
C HIS A 325 26.26 26.09 16.56
N LEU A 326 27.02 26.27 17.64
CA LEU A 326 26.59 27.09 18.78
C LEU A 326 26.35 28.55 18.38
N ARG A 327 27.16 29.12 17.47
CA ARG A 327 26.92 30.48 16.94
C ARG A 327 25.63 30.55 16.15
N ALA A 328 25.35 29.51 15.30
CA ALA A 328 24.13 29.44 14.54
C ALA A 328 22.88 29.36 15.45
N ILE A 329 22.90 28.52 16.49
CA ILE A 329 21.82 28.43 17.48
C ILE A 329 21.58 29.79 18.15
N ARG A 330 22.64 30.49 18.62
CA ARG A 330 22.49 31.80 19.23
C ARG A 330 21.87 32.83 18.29
N LYS A 331 22.31 32.84 17.01
CA LYS A 331 21.76 33.75 16.00
C LYS A 331 20.27 33.45 15.73
N ILE A 332 19.88 32.21 15.60
CA ILE A 332 18.47 31.81 15.40
C ILE A 332 17.58 32.22 16.57
N ARG A 333 18.08 32.03 17.81
CA ARG A 333 17.35 32.44 19.03
C ARG A 333 17.20 33.96 19.13
N ALA A 334 18.26 34.75 18.79
CA ALA A 334 18.24 36.20 18.82
C ALA A 334 17.27 36.81 17.77
N THR A 335 17.05 36.14 16.64
CA THR A 335 16.12 36.60 15.61
C THR A 335 14.66 36.20 15.85
N GLY A 336 14.31 35.78 17.08
CA GLY A 336 12.94 35.38 17.46
C GLY A 336 12.56 33.98 17.06
N GLY A 337 13.47 33.22 16.48
CA GLY A 337 13.29 31.80 16.22
C GLY A 337 13.38 31.00 17.52
N ARG A 338 12.31 30.39 17.98
CA ARG A 338 12.41 29.28 18.92
C ARG A 338 13.15 28.16 18.23
N ALA A 339 14.47 28.01 18.43
CA ALA A 339 15.16 26.79 18.11
C ALA A 339 14.36 25.66 18.79
N GLY A 340 13.82 24.73 18.03
CA GLY A 340 13.19 23.54 18.58
C GLY A 340 14.23 22.84 19.47
N GLY A 341 14.01 22.89 20.76
CA GLY A 341 14.75 22.13 21.74
C GLY A 341 13.95 20.91 22.13
#